data_b633e9242a46a2783fdd9378a01755a3
#
_entry.id   b633e9242a46a2783fdd9378a01755a3
#
_cell.length_a   1.000
_cell.length_b   1.000
_cell.length_c   1.000
_cell.angle_alpha   90.00
_cell.angle_beta   90.00
_cell.angle_gamma   90.00
#
_symmetry.space_group_name_H-M   'P 1'
#
loop_
_entity.id
_entity.type
_entity.pdbx_description
1 polymer ?
#
loop_
_entity_poly.entity_id
_entity_poly.type
_entity_poly.pdbx_seq_one_letter_code
_entity_poly.pdbx_strand_id
1 'polypeptide(L)'
;YSKVKKQYKDNIFYTQPGAAVEGVGVNIDRQTYDHTSKENDQQKTSTKTALLNKDFRQALGFAIDRTNYAAQLNGKEGGSTAVRNIFVKPDFVQADGKDFGTMVMDQLPAYGDEWSGVNLADSQDGLYNPEKAKAEFAKAKEALQAEGVQFPIHLDVPVNQSNKIFVNQVQSLKQSIESALGKDNVVLDLHQLSTDDFYNITYSASNAAAEDWDLSVGVAWEPDYLDPSTY
;
A
#
# COMPACT_ATOMS: atom_id res chain seq x y z
N TYR A 1 -17.60 -11.01 13.54
CA TYR A 1 -16.91 -10.29 14.64
C TYR A 1 -17.90 -9.57 15.56
N SER A 2 -18.72 -8.62 15.08
CA SER A 2 -19.63 -7.79 15.89
C SER A 2 -20.64 -8.60 16.73
N LYS A 3 -21.17 -9.72 16.18
CA LYS A 3 -22.09 -10.60 16.92
C LYS A 3 -21.39 -11.31 18.07
N VAL A 4 -20.18 -11.83 17.84
CA VAL A 4 -19.35 -12.49 18.84
C VAL A 4 -18.93 -11.51 19.93
N LYS A 5 -18.47 -10.31 19.52
CA LYS A 5 -18.09 -9.23 20.47
C LYS A 5 -19.25 -8.82 21.36
N LYS A 6 -20.47 -8.69 20.80
CA LYS A 6 -21.65 -8.35 21.59
C LYS A 6 -22.01 -9.43 22.63
N GLN A 7 -21.82 -10.71 22.27
CA GLN A 7 -22.20 -11.84 23.12
C GLN A 7 -21.13 -12.21 24.16
N TYR A 8 -19.84 -12.01 23.83
CA TYR A 8 -18.70 -12.51 24.62
C TYR A 8 -17.69 -11.42 24.96
N LYS A 9 -18.09 -10.14 25.04
CA LYS A 9 -17.18 -9.01 25.23
C LYS A 9 -16.21 -9.16 26.42
N ASP A 10 -16.68 -9.77 27.51
CA ASP A 10 -15.89 -9.96 28.73
C ASP A 10 -14.92 -11.16 28.65
N ASN A 11 -15.02 -11.94 27.56
CA ASN A 11 -14.18 -13.11 27.31
C ASN A 11 -13.29 -12.92 26.07
N ILE A 12 -13.24 -11.71 25.50
CA ILE A 12 -12.39 -11.40 24.35
C ILE A 12 -11.08 -10.78 24.86
N PHE A 13 -9.98 -11.42 24.55
CA PHE A 13 -8.63 -10.93 24.85
C PHE A 13 -7.94 -10.55 23.54
N TYR A 14 -7.29 -9.40 23.54
CA TYR A 14 -6.46 -8.97 22.42
C TYR A 14 -5.00 -9.31 22.74
N THR A 15 -4.35 -10.02 21.83
CA THR A 15 -2.92 -10.26 21.93
C THR A 15 -2.17 -8.98 21.54
N GLN A 16 -0.90 -8.89 21.92
CA GLN A 16 -0.01 -7.88 21.37
C GLN A 16 0.10 -8.08 19.84
N PRO A 17 0.18 -7.01 19.07
CA PRO A 17 0.42 -7.12 17.63
C PRO A 17 1.69 -7.92 17.33
N GLY A 18 1.64 -8.78 16.33
CA GLY A 18 2.81 -9.50 15.82
C GLY A 18 3.88 -8.56 15.24
N ALA A 19 5.04 -9.09 14.89
CA ALA A 19 6.11 -8.33 14.24
C ALA A 19 5.85 -8.19 12.71
N ALA A 20 5.04 -9.08 12.14
CA ALA A 20 4.69 -9.04 10.73
C ALA A 20 3.98 -7.74 10.33
N VAL A 21 4.36 -7.21 9.17
CA VAL A 21 3.71 -6.06 8.54
C VAL A 21 3.24 -6.44 7.14
N GLU A 22 2.13 -5.86 6.73
CA GLU A 22 1.59 -5.99 5.38
C GLU A 22 1.61 -4.63 4.69
N GLY A 23 1.82 -4.64 3.39
CA GLY A 23 1.88 -3.43 2.59
C GLY A 23 1.36 -3.62 1.18
N VAL A 24 1.52 -2.57 0.38
CA VAL A 24 1.26 -2.58 -1.05
C VAL A 24 2.59 -2.55 -1.79
N GLY A 25 2.89 -3.62 -2.54
CA GLY A 25 4.04 -3.69 -3.44
C GLY A 25 3.79 -2.87 -4.70
N VAL A 26 4.84 -2.24 -5.21
CA VAL A 26 4.84 -1.50 -6.48
C VAL A 26 5.82 -2.17 -7.42
N ASN A 27 5.35 -2.70 -8.55
CA ASN A 27 6.21 -3.29 -9.56
C ASN A 27 6.77 -2.19 -10.49
N ILE A 28 8.00 -1.80 -10.27
CA ILE A 28 8.67 -0.75 -11.06
C ILE A 28 9.33 -1.28 -12.34
N ASP A 29 9.34 -2.60 -12.54
CA ASP A 29 9.94 -3.24 -13.71
C ASP A 29 9.09 -4.38 -14.28
N ARG A 30 7.78 -4.20 -14.34
CA ARG A 30 6.85 -5.17 -14.92
C ARG A 30 7.21 -5.48 -16.37
N GLN A 31 7.25 -6.78 -16.70
CA GLN A 31 7.61 -7.29 -18.04
C GLN A 31 6.49 -8.09 -18.67
N THR A 32 5.59 -8.70 -17.89
CA THR A 32 4.45 -9.51 -18.35
C THR A 32 3.15 -8.72 -18.22
N TYR A 33 2.27 -8.83 -19.23
CA TYR A 33 1.00 -8.09 -19.34
C TYR A 33 -0.15 -8.98 -19.81
N ASP A 34 -0.20 -10.24 -19.37
CA ASP A 34 -1.28 -11.16 -19.72
C ASP A 34 -2.59 -10.81 -18.99
N HIS A 35 -2.47 -10.22 -17.78
CA HIS A 35 -3.57 -9.72 -16.99
C HIS A 35 -3.52 -8.19 -16.92
N THR A 36 -3.90 -7.54 -18.03
CA THR A 36 -3.86 -6.08 -18.12
C THR A 36 -5.13 -5.50 -18.72
N SER A 37 -5.54 -4.33 -18.22
CA SER A 37 -6.57 -3.47 -18.83
C SER A 37 -5.98 -2.44 -19.80
N LYS A 38 -4.67 -2.39 -19.94
CA LYS A 38 -3.99 -1.47 -20.87
C LYS A 38 -4.18 -1.92 -22.31
N GLU A 39 -4.69 -1.03 -23.13
CA GLU A 39 -5.08 -1.30 -24.53
C GLU A 39 -3.90 -1.25 -25.51
N ASN A 40 -2.79 -0.62 -25.13
CA ASN A 40 -1.67 -0.38 -26.03
C ASN A 40 -0.35 -0.17 -25.27
N ASP A 41 0.76 -0.18 -26.01
CA ASP A 41 2.09 -0.04 -25.44
C ASP A 41 2.36 1.37 -24.85
N GLN A 42 1.66 2.39 -25.34
CA GLN A 42 1.76 3.73 -24.77
C GLN A 42 1.22 3.76 -23.33
N GLN A 43 0.11 3.11 -23.05
CA GLN A 43 -0.42 3.00 -21.69
C GLN A 43 0.50 2.17 -20.78
N LYS A 44 1.10 1.09 -21.28
CA LYS A 44 2.11 0.31 -20.53
C LYS A 44 3.32 1.17 -20.16
N THR A 45 3.85 1.91 -21.15
CA THR A 45 4.98 2.83 -20.93
C THR A 45 4.61 3.94 -19.97
N SER A 46 3.44 4.56 -20.13
CA SER A 46 2.95 5.62 -19.24
C SER A 46 2.87 5.15 -17.78
N THR A 47 2.34 3.94 -17.54
CA THR A 47 2.27 3.37 -16.20
C THR A 47 3.66 3.10 -15.63
N LYS A 48 4.55 2.48 -16.40
CA LYS A 48 5.94 2.23 -15.95
C LYS A 48 6.66 3.52 -15.59
N THR A 49 6.57 4.55 -16.44
CA THR A 49 7.17 5.86 -16.19
C THR A 49 6.59 6.51 -14.93
N ALA A 50 5.27 6.45 -14.76
CA ALA A 50 4.62 6.98 -13.57
C ALA A 50 5.07 6.26 -12.29
N LEU A 51 5.17 4.92 -12.30
CA LEU A 51 5.63 4.14 -11.14
C LEU A 51 7.11 4.37 -10.80
N LEU A 52 7.93 4.78 -11.76
CA LEU A 52 9.33 5.20 -11.51
C LEU A 52 9.44 6.60 -10.92
N ASN A 53 8.42 7.45 -11.08
CA ASN A 53 8.40 8.79 -10.51
C ASN A 53 8.16 8.74 -8.99
N LYS A 54 9.04 9.37 -8.21
CA LYS A 54 8.97 9.38 -6.74
C LYS A 54 7.67 10.06 -6.25
N ASP A 55 7.35 11.23 -6.80
CA ASP A 55 6.21 12.03 -6.33
C ASP A 55 4.89 11.32 -6.64
N PHE A 56 4.81 10.58 -7.77
CA PHE A 56 3.67 9.74 -8.07
C PHE A 56 3.47 8.62 -7.03
N ARG A 57 4.54 7.92 -6.64
CA ARG A 57 4.45 6.89 -5.60
C ARG A 57 4.09 7.48 -4.23
N GLN A 58 4.61 8.65 -3.89
CA GLN A 58 4.24 9.38 -2.67
C GLN A 58 2.76 9.78 -2.68
N ALA A 59 2.26 10.28 -3.83
CA ALA A 59 0.86 10.60 -4.00
C ALA A 59 -0.04 9.37 -3.76
N LEU A 60 0.32 8.21 -4.32
CA LEU A 60 -0.39 6.95 -4.04
C LEU A 60 -0.37 6.61 -2.54
N GLY A 61 0.79 6.70 -1.89
CA GLY A 61 0.95 6.41 -0.47
C GLY A 61 0.07 7.30 0.42
N PHE A 62 0.03 8.62 0.18
CA PHE A 62 -0.82 9.55 0.91
C PHE A 62 -2.32 9.42 0.59
N ALA A 63 -2.67 8.79 -0.55
CA ALA A 63 -4.06 8.57 -0.96
C ALA A 63 -4.69 7.32 -0.31
N ILE A 64 -3.92 6.44 0.32
CA ILE A 64 -4.41 5.17 0.87
C ILE A 64 -5.01 5.38 2.26
N ASP A 65 -6.34 5.23 2.39
CA ASP A 65 -7.05 5.13 3.67
C ASP A 65 -6.80 3.76 4.31
N ARG A 66 -5.68 3.65 5.03
CA ARG A 66 -5.23 2.40 5.64
C ARG A 66 -6.14 1.95 6.78
N THR A 67 -6.74 2.87 7.51
CA THR A 67 -7.70 2.54 8.56
C THR A 67 -8.93 1.87 7.97
N ASN A 68 -9.48 2.40 6.88
CA ASN A 68 -10.60 1.78 6.21
C ASN A 68 -10.22 0.44 5.56
N TYR A 69 -9.04 0.34 4.97
CA TYR A 69 -8.49 -0.91 4.45
C TYR A 69 -8.41 -1.98 5.56
N ALA A 70 -7.79 -1.67 6.69
CA ALA A 70 -7.65 -2.58 7.83
C ALA A 70 -9.01 -2.94 8.46
N ALA A 71 -9.98 -2.03 8.43
CA ALA A 71 -11.33 -2.26 8.95
C ALA A 71 -12.10 -3.36 8.21
N GLN A 72 -11.74 -3.67 6.97
CA GLN A 72 -12.36 -4.77 6.21
C GLN A 72 -12.09 -6.14 6.85
N LEU A 73 -10.93 -6.30 7.48
CA LEU A 73 -10.56 -7.51 8.23
C LEU A 73 -10.92 -7.37 9.72
N ASN A 74 -10.54 -6.28 10.34
CA ASN A 74 -10.57 -6.11 11.80
C ASN A 74 -11.89 -5.49 12.32
N GLY A 75 -12.79 -5.12 11.41
CA GLY A 75 -13.99 -4.35 11.73
C GLY A 75 -13.69 -2.88 12.01
N LYS A 76 -14.71 -2.05 12.01
CA LYS A 76 -14.59 -0.59 12.11
C LYS A 76 -13.80 -0.11 13.34
N GLU A 77 -13.98 -0.78 14.47
CA GLU A 77 -13.31 -0.40 15.73
C GLU A 77 -11.85 -0.91 15.79
N GLY A 78 -11.51 -1.98 15.04
CA GLY A 78 -10.17 -2.55 15.01
C GLY A 78 -9.29 -2.00 13.89
N GLY A 79 -9.84 -1.23 12.97
CA GLY A 79 -9.12 -0.72 11.80
C GLY A 79 -7.90 0.11 12.20
N SER A 80 -8.09 1.13 13.01
CA SER A 80 -7.02 2.04 13.41
C SER A 80 -5.92 1.38 14.27
N THR A 81 -6.27 0.35 15.05
CA THR A 81 -5.30 -0.36 15.89
C THR A 81 -4.38 -1.30 15.11
N ALA A 82 -4.77 -1.66 13.89
CA ALA A 82 -3.99 -2.53 13.00
C ALA A 82 -3.04 -1.75 12.07
N VAL A 83 -3.19 -0.43 11.98
CA VAL A 83 -2.38 0.41 11.10
C VAL A 83 -1.02 0.71 11.73
N ARG A 84 0.05 0.65 10.93
CA ARG A 84 1.40 1.06 11.28
C ARG A 84 1.98 1.98 10.22
N ASN A 85 2.83 2.89 10.67
CA ASN A 85 3.47 3.87 9.80
C ASN A 85 4.94 3.53 9.47
N ILE A 86 5.46 2.47 10.07
CA ILE A 86 6.81 1.98 9.85
C ILE A 86 6.81 0.47 9.66
N PHE A 87 7.83 -0.06 9.00
CA PHE A 87 8.01 -1.50 8.81
C PHE A 87 8.34 -2.21 10.12
N VAL A 88 9.19 -1.60 10.96
CA VAL A 88 9.60 -2.19 12.22
C VAL A 88 8.58 -1.90 13.30
N LYS A 89 8.12 -2.94 13.99
CA LYS A 89 7.18 -2.81 15.09
C LYS A 89 7.77 -1.90 16.19
N PRO A 90 6.98 -0.99 16.80
CA PRO A 90 7.40 -0.23 17.96
C PRO A 90 7.91 -1.12 19.09
N ASP A 91 8.90 -0.65 19.81
CA ASP A 91 9.57 -1.37 20.92
C ASP A 91 10.25 -2.70 20.52
N PHE A 92 10.30 -3.01 19.22
CA PHE A 92 10.95 -4.22 18.73
C PHE A 92 12.49 -4.06 18.64
N VAL A 93 12.93 -2.91 18.15
CA VAL A 93 14.34 -2.53 18.07
C VAL A 93 14.55 -1.16 18.67
N GLN A 94 15.51 -1.05 19.57
CA GLN A 94 15.93 0.20 20.19
C GLN A 94 17.45 0.37 20.06
N ALA A 95 17.89 1.59 19.76
CA ALA A 95 19.30 1.98 19.80
C ALA A 95 19.44 3.27 20.61
N ASP A 96 20.41 3.30 21.53
CA ASP A 96 20.67 4.45 22.41
C ASP A 96 19.42 4.94 23.18
N GLY A 97 18.54 4.02 23.55
CA GLY A 97 17.29 4.33 24.27
C GLY A 97 16.19 4.96 23.42
N LYS A 98 16.36 5.01 22.10
CA LYS A 98 15.32 5.45 21.14
C LYS A 98 14.77 4.26 20.39
N ASP A 99 13.45 4.25 20.19
CA ASP A 99 12.80 3.33 19.29
C ASP A 99 13.20 3.59 17.81
N PHE A 100 13.33 2.53 17.03
CA PHE A 100 13.75 2.62 15.63
C PHE A 100 12.82 3.53 14.81
N GLY A 101 11.51 3.44 15.02
CA GLY A 101 10.55 4.32 14.34
C GLY A 101 10.77 5.80 14.63
N THR A 102 11.16 6.14 15.86
CA THR A 102 11.53 7.51 16.24
C THR A 102 12.79 7.96 15.48
N MET A 103 13.78 7.08 15.36
CA MET A 103 14.99 7.39 14.60
C MET A 103 14.71 7.62 13.11
N VAL A 104 13.84 6.81 12.52
CA VAL A 104 13.39 6.99 11.12
C VAL A 104 12.64 8.32 10.98
N MET A 105 11.73 8.62 11.89
CA MET A 105 10.96 9.87 11.90
C MET A 105 11.87 11.12 11.96
N ASP A 106 12.92 11.07 12.76
CA ASP A 106 13.90 12.15 12.87
C ASP A 106 14.65 12.42 11.52
N GLN A 107 14.72 11.43 10.63
CA GLN A 107 15.37 11.55 9.33
C GLN A 107 14.44 11.97 8.19
N LEU A 108 13.12 11.85 8.35
CA LEU A 108 12.15 12.11 7.27
C LEU A 108 12.28 13.50 6.62
N PRO A 109 12.51 14.61 7.37
CA PRO A 109 12.64 15.92 6.76
C PRO A 109 13.78 16.03 5.74
N ALA A 110 14.80 15.15 5.82
CA ALA A 110 15.88 15.11 4.85
C ALA A 110 15.46 14.59 3.46
N TYR A 111 14.29 13.95 3.37
CA TYR A 111 13.75 13.40 2.11
C TYR A 111 12.82 14.35 1.36
N GLY A 112 12.34 15.41 2.01
CA GLY A 112 11.49 16.43 1.42
C GLY A 112 10.56 17.08 2.43
N ASP A 113 10.10 18.30 2.11
CA ASP A 113 9.20 19.07 2.95
C ASP A 113 7.83 18.38 3.15
N GLU A 114 7.42 17.55 2.20
CA GLU A 114 6.19 16.76 2.25
C GLU A 114 6.16 15.79 3.43
N TRP A 115 7.32 15.41 3.96
CA TRP A 115 7.47 14.55 5.12
C TRP A 115 7.46 15.31 6.45
N SER A 116 7.46 16.65 6.41
CA SER A 116 7.40 17.46 7.62
C SER A 116 6.09 17.25 8.36
N GLY A 117 6.18 16.98 9.66
CA GLY A 117 5.02 16.75 10.53
C GLY A 117 4.33 15.40 10.35
N VAL A 118 4.89 14.48 9.56
CA VAL A 118 4.42 13.08 9.50
C VAL A 118 4.80 12.39 10.79
N ASN A 119 3.80 11.87 11.50
CA ASN A 119 3.99 11.11 12.72
C ASN A 119 4.07 9.62 12.41
N LEU A 120 5.23 9.02 12.59
CA LEU A 120 5.45 7.57 12.49
C LEU A 120 5.31 6.85 13.82
N ALA A 121 5.05 7.58 14.92
CA ALA A 121 4.63 6.94 16.16
C ALA A 121 3.36 6.14 15.88
N ASP A 122 3.39 4.91 16.29
CA ASP A 122 2.50 3.83 15.94
C ASP A 122 1.01 4.20 15.85
N SER A 123 0.31 3.47 15.01
CA SER A 123 -1.13 3.25 15.11
C SER A 123 -2.06 4.32 14.57
N GLN A 124 -1.69 5.24 13.77
CA GLN A 124 -2.69 6.16 13.21
C GLN A 124 -2.49 6.34 11.71
N ASP A 125 -3.45 6.90 11.02
CA ASP A 125 -3.37 7.27 9.61
C ASP A 125 -2.44 8.47 9.36
N GLY A 126 -1.32 8.55 10.07
CA GLY A 126 -0.37 9.65 9.93
C GLY A 126 0.16 9.87 8.51
N LEU A 127 0.08 8.82 7.67
CA LEU A 127 0.42 8.92 6.25
C LEU A 127 -0.80 9.13 5.35
N TYR A 128 -2.02 8.86 5.79
CA TYR A 128 -3.22 9.15 5.00
C TYR A 128 -3.51 10.64 5.01
N ASN A 129 -3.32 11.29 3.87
CA ASN A 129 -3.57 12.72 3.71
C ASN A 129 -3.94 13.05 2.25
N PRO A 130 -5.25 13.10 1.91
CA PRO A 130 -5.69 13.38 0.55
C PRO A 130 -5.20 14.71 -0.03
N GLU A 131 -4.98 15.73 0.79
CA GLU A 131 -4.48 17.02 0.31
C GLU A 131 -2.99 16.96 -0.05
N LYS A 132 -2.18 16.25 0.77
CA LYS A 132 -0.79 15.94 0.39
C LYS A 132 -0.74 15.04 -0.85
N ALA A 133 -1.63 14.05 -0.95
CA ALA A 133 -1.73 13.19 -2.13
C ALA A 133 -1.95 14.00 -3.41
N LYS A 134 -2.87 14.98 -3.38
CA LYS A 134 -3.13 15.87 -4.53
C LYS A 134 -1.92 16.76 -4.84
N ALA A 135 -1.25 17.30 -3.82
CA ALA A 135 -0.08 18.15 -4.01
C ALA A 135 1.08 17.40 -4.65
N GLU A 136 1.40 16.20 -4.15
CA GLU A 136 2.43 15.33 -4.73
C GLU A 136 2.04 14.88 -6.15
N PHE A 137 0.77 14.54 -6.36
CA PHE A 137 0.29 14.19 -7.69
C PHE A 137 0.41 15.34 -8.68
N ALA A 138 0.15 16.58 -8.27
CA ALA A 138 0.29 17.74 -9.14
C ALA A 138 1.74 17.91 -9.62
N LYS A 139 2.73 17.77 -8.72
CA LYS A 139 4.16 17.77 -9.08
C LYS A 139 4.49 16.64 -10.05
N ALA A 140 4.05 15.42 -9.71
CA ALA A 140 4.26 14.25 -10.56
C ALA A 140 3.66 14.44 -11.95
N LYS A 141 2.43 14.95 -12.03
CA LYS A 141 1.70 15.13 -13.29
C LYS A 141 2.41 16.10 -14.23
N GLU A 142 2.93 17.21 -13.72
CA GLU A 142 3.71 18.17 -14.50
C GLU A 142 4.95 17.50 -15.12
N ALA A 143 5.74 16.80 -14.31
CA ALA A 143 6.93 16.09 -14.78
C ALA A 143 6.58 14.98 -15.79
N LEU A 144 5.58 14.17 -15.50
CA LEU A 144 5.16 13.05 -16.34
C LEU A 144 4.58 13.52 -17.69
N GLN A 145 3.84 14.64 -17.71
CA GLN A 145 3.36 15.23 -18.96
C GLN A 145 4.51 15.73 -19.85
N ALA A 146 5.57 16.28 -19.23
CA ALA A 146 6.78 16.69 -19.98
C ALA A 146 7.50 15.47 -20.59
N GLU A 147 7.38 14.29 -20.03
CA GLU A 147 7.89 13.01 -20.53
C GLU A 147 6.93 12.31 -21.55
N GLY A 148 5.79 12.93 -21.84
CA GLY A 148 4.81 12.38 -22.80
C GLY A 148 3.90 11.30 -22.22
N VAL A 149 3.82 11.19 -20.90
CA VAL A 149 2.92 10.25 -20.23
C VAL A 149 1.46 10.62 -20.47
N GLN A 150 0.65 9.62 -20.80
CA GLN A 150 -0.79 9.77 -21.03
C GLN A 150 -1.57 9.41 -19.76
N PHE A 151 -2.61 10.17 -19.49
CA PHE A 151 -3.55 9.96 -18.38
C PHE A 151 -4.93 9.50 -18.91
N PRO A 152 -5.69 8.74 -18.09
CA PRO A 152 -5.35 8.26 -16.75
C PRO A 152 -4.24 7.20 -16.75
N ILE A 153 -3.51 7.11 -15.63
CA ILE A 153 -2.59 5.99 -15.40
C ILE A 153 -3.42 4.79 -14.96
N HIS A 154 -3.32 3.70 -15.69
CA HIS A 154 -3.97 2.43 -15.38
C HIS A 154 -3.06 1.53 -14.56
N LEU A 155 -3.50 1.16 -13.36
CA LEU A 155 -2.77 0.30 -12.43
C LEU A 155 -3.49 -1.04 -12.29
N ASP A 156 -2.93 -2.09 -12.87
CA ASP A 156 -3.45 -3.44 -12.76
C ASP A 156 -3.17 -4.01 -11.38
N VAL A 157 -4.22 -4.49 -10.71
CA VAL A 157 -4.16 -5.03 -9.34
C VAL A 157 -4.79 -6.43 -9.31
N PRO A 158 -4.02 -7.50 -9.13
CA PRO A 158 -4.57 -8.84 -9.02
C PRO A 158 -5.35 -9.01 -7.71
N VAL A 159 -6.47 -9.72 -7.79
CA VAL A 159 -7.36 -9.97 -6.67
C VAL A 159 -7.73 -11.44 -6.60
N ASN A 160 -7.42 -12.11 -5.50
CA ASN A 160 -7.92 -13.47 -5.25
C ASN A 160 -9.43 -13.42 -4.98
N GLN A 161 -10.23 -13.79 -5.97
CA GLN A 161 -11.70 -13.72 -5.90
C GLN A 161 -12.31 -14.66 -4.86
N SER A 162 -11.59 -15.70 -4.43
CA SER A 162 -12.06 -16.66 -3.44
C SER A 162 -12.03 -16.09 -2.00
N ASN A 163 -11.26 -15.04 -1.76
CA ASN A 163 -11.14 -14.39 -0.46
C ASN A 163 -11.95 -13.08 -0.43
N LYS A 164 -13.17 -13.16 0.08
CA LYS A 164 -14.09 -11.99 0.15
C LYS A 164 -13.54 -10.82 0.97
N ILE A 165 -12.78 -11.10 2.02
CA ILE A 165 -12.18 -10.04 2.84
C ILE A 165 -11.13 -9.31 2.01
N PHE A 166 -10.26 -10.05 1.34
CA PHE A 166 -9.24 -9.49 0.46
C PHE A 166 -9.85 -8.67 -0.69
N VAL A 167 -10.92 -9.19 -1.32
CA VAL A 167 -11.69 -8.43 -2.34
C VAL A 167 -12.16 -7.07 -1.79
N ASN A 168 -12.74 -7.05 -0.59
CA ASN A 168 -13.20 -5.82 0.04
C ASN A 168 -12.04 -4.87 0.38
N GLN A 169 -10.91 -5.40 0.84
CA GLN A 169 -9.70 -4.61 1.13
C GLN A 169 -9.19 -3.92 -0.14
N VAL A 170 -9.07 -4.65 -1.25
CA VAL A 170 -8.60 -4.09 -2.52
C VAL A 170 -9.58 -3.09 -3.11
N GLN A 171 -10.90 -3.34 -2.96
CA GLN A 171 -11.93 -2.35 -3.34
C GLN A 171 -11.84 -1.07 -2.51
N SER A 172 -11.57 -1.17 -1.21
CA SER A 172 -11.33 -0.02 -0.33
C SER A 172 -10.10 0.78 -0.77
N LEU A 173 -9.01 0.09 -1.13
CA LEU A 173 -7.81 0.70 -1.69
C LEU A 173 -8.12 1.48 -2.98
N LYS A 174 -8.79 0.84 -3.94
CA LYS A 174 -9.24 1.48 -5.19
C LYS A 174 -10.07 2.74 -4.90
N GLN A 175 -11.05 2.62 -4.04
CA GLN A 175 -11.93 3.74 -3.70
C GLN A 175 -11.15 4.92 -3.11
N SER A 176 -10.23 4.69 -2.18
CA SER A 176 -9.48 5.77 -1.54
C SER A 176 -8.56 6.49 -2.52
N ILE A 177 -7.80 5.75 -3.34
CA ILE A 177 -6.88 6.32 -4.32
C ILE A 177 -7.65 7.10 -5.40
N GLU A 178 -8.67 6.50 -6.01
CA GLU A 178 -9.45 7.16 -7.07
C GLU A 178 -10.26 8.36 -6.56
N SER A 179 -10.69 8.35 -5.29
CA SER A 179 -11.36 9.51 -4.68
C SER A 179 -10.40 10.65 -4.38
N ALA A 180 -9.18 10.35 -3.97
CA ALA A 180 -8.18 11.36 -3.65
C ALA A 180 -7.59 11.99 -4.92
N LEU A 181 -7.24 11.19 -5.92
CA LEU A 181 -6.49 11.63 -7.11
C LEU A 181 -7.38 11.92 -8.32
N GLY A 182 -8.59 11.38 -8.35
CA GLY A 182 -9.52 11.49 -9.48
C GLY A 182 -9.30 10.42 -10.55
N LYS A 183 -10.40 9.87 -11.07
CA LYS A 183 -10.36 8.81 -12.11
C LYS A 183 -9.82 9.28 -13.46
N ASP A 184 -9.85 10.55 -13.73
CA ASP A 184 -9.22 11.13 -14.92
C ASP A 184 -7.69 11.15 -14.82
N ASN A 185 -7.15 10.83 -13.65
CA ASN A 185 -5.73 10.80 -13.38
C ASN A 185 -5.20 9.39 -13.12
N VAL A 186 -5.89 8.63 -12.27
CA VAL A 186 -5.48 7.27 -11.87
C VAL A 186 -6.69 6.35 -11.80
N VAL A 187 -6.57 5.19 -12.40
CA VAL A 187 -7.57 4.12 -12.36
C VAL A 187 -6.90 2.85 -11.85
N LEU A 188 -7.48 2.21 -10.85
CA LEU A 188 -7.08 0.87 -10.43
C LEU A 188 -7.95 -0.16 -11.14
N ASP A 189 -7.34 -1.00 -11.96
CA ASP A 189 -8.00 -2.07 -12.69
C ASP A 189 -7.85 -3.37 -11.92
N LEU A 190 -8.97 -3.85 -11.34
CA LEU A 190 -8.98 -5.02 -10.46
C LEU A 190 -9.19 -6.29 -11.28
N HIS A 191 -8.18 -7.16 -11.35
CA HIS A 191 -8.23 -8.44 -12.05
C HIS A 191 -8.58 -9.55 -11.06
N GLN A 192 -9.84 -10.01 -11.11
CA GLN A 192 -10.31 -11.11 -10.26
C GLN A 192 -9.84 -12.44 -10.81
N LEU A 193 -8.98 -13.12 -10.07
CA LEU A 193 -8.32 -14.36 -10.44
C LEU A 193 -8.71 -15.51 -9.52
N SER A 194 -8.55 -16.73 -10.01
CA SER A 194 -8.56 -17.92 -9.16
C SER A 194 -7.42 -17.84 -8.12
N THR A 195 -7.48 -18.64 -7.07
CA THR A 195 -6.40 -18.69 -6.08
C THR A 195 -5.06 -19.06 -6.71
N ASP A 196 -5.06 -20.06 -7.58
CA ASP A 196 -3.84 -20.56 -8.22
C ASP A 196 -3.26 -19.51 -9.19
N ASP A 197 -4.10 -18.89 -10.04
CA ASP A 197 -3.64 -17.85 -10.96
C ASP A 197 -3.11 -16.63 -10.20
N PHE A 198 -3.79 -16.22 -9.12
CA PHE A 198 -3.34 -15.13 -8.27
C PHE A 198 -1.93 -15.39 -7.70
N TYR A 199 -1.71 -16.57 -7.12
CA TYR A 199 -0.40 -16.90 -6.56
C TYR A 199 0.68 -17.04 -7.63
N ASN A 200 0.35 -17.61 -8.79
CA ASN A 200 1.31 -17.78 -9.89
C ASN A 200 1.88 -16.49 -10.44
N ILE A 201 1.12 -15.39 -10.41
CA ILE A 201 1.57 -14.09 -10.89
C ILE A 201 2.02 -13.13 -9.79
N THR A 202 1.90 -13.54 -8.51
CA THR A 202 2.31 -12.74 -7.34
C THR A 202 3.37 -13.51 -6.53
N TYR A 203 2.98 -14.01 -5.38
CA TYR A 203 3.87 -14.58 -4.37
C TYR A 203 4.67 -15.82 -4.86
N SER A 204 4.10 -16.64 -5.73
CA SER A 204 4.73 -17.84 -6.28
C SER A 204 5.24 -17.66 -7.70
N ALA A 205 5.35 -16.43 -8.19
CA ALA A 205 5.92 -16.14 -9.50
C ALA A 205 7.33 -16.75 -9.60
N SER A 206 7.63 -17.39 -10.72
CA SER A 206 8.89 -18.15 -10.89
C SER A 206 10.14 -17.24 -10.91
N ASN A 207 9.94 -15.99 -11.24
CA ASN A 207 10.96 -14.93 -11.24
C ASN A 207 10.27 -13.56 -11.35
N ALA A 208 11.00 -12.47 -11.18
CA ALA A 208 10.46 -11.11 -11.25
C ALA A 208 9.79 -10.77 -12.60
N ALA A 209 10.26 -11.35 -13.72
CA ALA A 209 9.65 -11.11 -15.03
C ALA A 209 8.26 -11.76 -15.19
N ALA A 210 7.96 -12.79 -14.39
CA ALA A 210 6.67 -13.46 -14.38
C ALA A 210 5.63 -12.75 -13.48
N GLU A 211 6.04 -11.74 -12.72
CA GLU A 211 5.14 -10.92 -11.93
C GLU A 211 4.30 -10.02 -12.83
N ASP A 212 3.00 -10.30 -12.91
CA ASP A 212 2.08 -9.68 -13.86
C ASP A 212 1.08 -8.75 -13.16
N TRP A 213 1.61 -7.67 -12.58
CA TRP A 213 0.85 -6.66 -11.87
C TRP A 213 1.62 -5.33 -11.77
N ASP A 214 0.91 -4.23 -11.54
CA ASP A 214 1.49 -2.92 -11.22
C ASP A 214 1.52 -2.67 -9.71
N LEU A 215 0.43 -3.04 -9.01
CA LEU A 215 0.35 -3.02 -7.56
C LEU A 215 -0.07 -4.41 -7.05
N SER A 216 0.64 -4.92 -6.05
CA SER A 216 0.25 -6.13 -5.33
C SER A 216 -0.08 -5.81 -3.89
N VAL A 217 -1.24 -6.27 -3.42
CA VAL A 217 -1.74 -6.03 -2.06
C VAL A 217 -1.47 -7.26 -1.20
N GLY A 218 -1.13 -7.03 0.07
CA GLY A 218 -0.83 -8.12 1.00
C GLY A 218 0.61 -8.63 0.88
N VAL A 219 1.51 -7.80 0.35
CA VAL A 219 2.95 -8.05 0.50
C VAL A 219 3.27 -7.99 1.99
N ALA A 220 3.71 -9.13 2.54
CA ALA A 220 3.98 -9.27 3.96
C ALA A 220 5.46 -9.49 4.22
N TRP A 221 5.93 -8.96 5.32
CA TRP A 221 7.27 -9.19 5.84
C TRP A 221 7.23 -9.41 7.34
N GLU A 222 8.01 -10.36 7.82
CA GLU A 222 8.23 -10.60 9.23
C GLU A 222 9.74 -10.75 9.48
N PRO A 223 10.30 -10.08 10.50
CA PRO A 223 11.74 -10.17 10.76
C PRO A 223 12.11 -11.52 11.36
N ASP A 224 13.24 -12.07 10.93
CA ASP A 224 13.81 -13.28 11.49
C ASP A 224 14.54 -13.01 12.82
N TYR A 225 15.09 -11.80 12.98
CA TYR A 225 15.92 -11.40 14.13
C TYR A 225 15.60 -9.96 14.56
N LEU A 226 16.06 -9.60 15.78
CA LEU A 226 15.96 -8.24 16.33
C LEU A 226 16.92 -7.23 15.65
N ASP A 227 17.48 -7.57 14.52
CA ASP A 227 18.40 -6.71 13.75
C ASP A 227 17.62 -6.00 12.65
N PRO A 228 17.65 -4.64 12.59
CA PRO A 228 16.93 -3.88 11.56
C PRO A 228 17.37 -4.22 10.13
N SER A 229 18.57 -4.76 9.93
CA SER A 229 19.07 -5.15 8.60
C SER A 229 18.35 -6.37 8.01
N THR A 230 17.48 -7.04 8.79
CA THR A 230 16.64 -8.14 8.32
C THR A 230 15.35 -7.67 7.67
N TYR A 231 15.05 -6.37 7.67
CA TYR A 231 13.88 -5.75 7.05
C TYR A 231 14.14 -5.32 5.61
#